data_2319bbe5795968338e507f25c514d491
#
_entry.id   2319bbe5795968338e507f25c514d491
#
_cell.length_a   1.000
_cell.length_b   1.000
_cell.length_c   1.000
_cell.angle_alpha   90.00
_cell.angle_beta   90.00
_cell.angle_gamma   90.00
#
_symmetry.space_group_name_H-M   'P 1'
#
loop_
_entity.id
_entity.type
_entity.pdbx_description
1 polymer ?
#
loop_
_entity_poly.entity_id
_entity_poly.type
_entity_poly.pdbx_seq_one_letter_code
_entity_poly.pdbx_strand_id
1 'polypeptide(L)'
;MAIMFVRAQVISRGAGRSIVSAAAYRHRARMMDEQAGTSFSYRGGADELKHEELALPDEIPNWLTTAIEGKTVAAASEVLWNAVDAFEKRVDAQLARELVIALPEELTRAENIALVREFIRENLTAKGMVADWVYHDRDSNPHIHLMMTLRPLTEQGFGSKMVAVSGPDGKPLRVIKPDRPNGAIVYSRWAGDKETMKEWKIAWAETTNRHLALAGHDIRLDGRSYAEQGLDGIAQKHLGPEKAALARKNMEMYFAPADLVRRQEMADRLLLEPELLLKQLERERSTFNERDIARALHRYVDDPVDFASIRTRVMVSNNLVLLRPQQVDRQTGKVAQPAVFTSQEILRTEFDMVGSAEVLSKRTGFRIADKQRASAVGAVETADPEKPFRLEQEQIEAVHHVTGDSAIAAIVGLAGAGKSTLLSAARIAWESGHHRVLGCLLYTSLSGLA
;
A
#
# COMPACT_ATOMS: atom_id res chain seq x y z
N MET A 1 -5.85 -6.80 12.85
CA MET A 1 -5.77 -5.35 12.61
C MET A 1 -4.74 -5.07 11.54
N ALA A 2 -5.10 -4.30 10.52
CA ALA A 2 -4.19 -3.91 9.45
C ALA A 2 -2.94 -3.23 10.04
N ILE A 3 -1.76 -3.70 9.64
CA ILE A 3 -0.48 -3.17 10.09
C ILE A 3 0.38 -2.80 8.88
N MET A 4 1.09 -1.67 8.98
CA MET A 4 2.05 -1.28 7.96
C MET A 4 3.34 -2.08 8.12
N PHE A 5 3.43 -3.23 7.44
CA PHE A 5 4.62 -4.04 7.41
C PHE A 5 5.01 -4.39 5.98
N VAL A 6 6.12 -3.81 5.52
CA VAL A 6 6.76 -4.12 4.23
C VAL A 6 8.24 -4.27 4.47
N ARG A 7 8.74 -5.49 4.32
CA ARG A 7 10.17 -5.82 4.41
C ARG A 7 10.70 -6.13 3.03
N ALA A 8 11.73 -5.39 2.62
CA ALA A 8 12.46 -5.67 1.38
C ALA A 8 13.78 -6.39 1.68
N GLN A 9 14.10 -7.39 0.87
CA GLN A 9 15.40 -8.05 0.90
C GLN A 9 15.86 -8.42 -0.52
N VAL A 10 17.15 -8.63 -0.67
CA VAL A 10 17.74 -9.08 -1.93
C VAL A 10 18.13 -10.56 -1.80
N ILE A 11 17.73 -11.36 -2.77
CA ILE A 11 18.22 -12.73 -2.91
C ILE A 11 19.47 -12.64 -3.78
N SER A 12 20.62 -13.01 -3.22
CA SER A 12 21.90 -12.96 -3.93
C SER A 12 22.67 -14.26 -3.77
N ARG A 13 23.38 -14.66 -4.80
CA ARG A 13 24.24 -15.84 -4.81
C ARG A 13 25.39 -15.71 -3.81
N GLY A 14 25.98 -14.52 -3.70
CA GLY A 14 27.06 -14.25 -2.75
C GLY A 14 26.67 -14.41 -1.27
N ALA A 15 25.36 -14.43 -0.96
CA ALA A 15 24.86 -14.75 0.39
C ALA A 15 24.61 -16.26 0.57
N GLY A 16 25.04 -17.11 -0.34
CA GLY A 16 24.83 -18.57 -0.30
C GLY A 16 23.37 -18.99 -0.50
N ARG A 17 22.54 -18.14 -1.12
CA ARG A 17 21.11 -18.39 -1.32
C ARG A 17 20.84 -18.85 -2.75
N SER A 18 20.14 -19.98 -2.91
CA SER A 18 19.54 -20.38 -4.18
C SER A 18 18.20 -19.65 -4.35
N ILE A 19 18.00 -19.05 -5.52
CA ILE A 19 16.75 -18.40 -5.87
C ILE A 19 15.63 -19.42 -6.10
N VAL A 20 15.98 -20.60 -6.66
CA VAL A 20 15.05 -21.71 -6.86
C VAL A 20 14.61 -22.30 -5.54
N SER A 21 15.53 -22.46 -4.57
CA SER A 21 15.18 -22.86 -3.19
C SER A 21 14.24 -21.84 -2.54
N ALA A 22 14.49 -20.55 -2.78
CA ALA A 22 13.62 -19.49 -2.26
C ALA A 22 12.21 -19.55 -2.87
N ALA A 23 12.08 -19.81 -4.17
CA ALA A 23 10.79 -20.01 -4.84
C ALA A 23 10.09 -21.29 -4.33
N ALA A 24 10.81 -22.41 -4.27
CA ALA A 24 10.28 -23.68 -3.78
C ALA A 24 9.68 -23.57 -2.36
N TYR A 25 10.35 -22.83 -1.46
CA TYR A 25 9.85 -22.58 -0.11
C TYR A 25 8.52 -21.80 -0.14
N ARG A 26 8.39 -20.79 -0.99
CA ARG A 26 7.19 -19.93 -1.07
C ARG A 26 6.01 -20.66 -1.64
N HIS A 27 6.22 -21.36 -2.75
CA HIS A 27 5.17 -22.18 -3.39
C HIS A 27 4.86 -23.49 -2.65
N ARG A 28 5.54 -23.77 -1.54
CA ARG A 28 5.41 -25.06 -0.83
C ARG A 28 5.55 -26.23 -1.79
N ALA A 29 6.44 -26.11 -2.77
CA ALA A 29 6.61 -27.05 -3.87
C ALA A 29 7.99 -27.75 -3.81
N ARG A 30 8.15 -28.71 -4.71
CA ARG A 30 9.45 -29.27 -5.05
C ARG A 30 9.89 -28.62 -6.37
N MET A 31 11.09 -28.04 -6.38
CA MET A 31 11.70 -27.43 -7.55
C MET A 31 13.14 -27.91 -7.74
N MET A 32 13.56 -28.05 -8.99
CA MET A 32 14.91 -28.42 -9.38
C MET A 32 15.74 -27.16 -9.64
N ASP A 33 16.82 -26.98 -8.92
CA ASP A 33 17.84 -25.98 -9.21
C ASP A 33 18.81 -26.60 -10.23
N GLU A 34 18.66 -26.19 -11.49
CA GLU A 34 19.41 -26.74 -12.62
C GLU A 34 20.90 -26.42 -12.52
N GLN A 35 21.25 -25.24 -12.01
CA GLN A 35 22.65 -24.82 -11.89
C GLN A 35 23.36 -25.55 -10.75
N ALA A 36 22.68 -25.80 -9.65
CA ALA A 36 23.22 -26.57 -8.52
C ALA A 36 23.08 -28.08 -8.70
N GLY A 37 22.28 -28.56 -9.66
CA GLY A 37 21.96 -29.97 -9.85
C GLY A 37 21.21 -30.60 -8.67
N THR A 38 20.47 -29.80 -7.90
CA THR A 38 19.84 -30.21 -6.63
C THR A 38 18.36 -29.84 -6.61
N SER A 39 17.52 -30.77 -6.08
CA SER A 39 16.10 -30.48 -5.86
C SER A 39 15.85 -29.99 -4.42
N PHE A 40 15.09 -28.91 -4.31
CA PHE A 40 14.58 -28.43 -3.03
C PHE A 40 13.10 -28.81 -2.89
N SER A 41 12.70 -29.29 -1.71
CA SER A 41 11.31 -29.68 -1.44
C SER A 41 10.83 -29.11 -0.11
N TYR A 42 9.79 -28.30 -0.17
CA TYR A 42 9.18 -27.63 0.99
C TYR A 42 7.68 -27.91 1.10
N ARG A 43 7.25 -29.14 0.80
CA ARG A 43 5.82 -29.54 0.80
C ARG A 43 5.19 -29.54 2.21
N GLY A 44 5.99 -29.49 3.26
CA GLY A 44 5.49 -29.27 4.61
C GLY A 44 4.88 -27.86 4.75
N GLY A 45 3.68 -27.75 5.32
CA GLY A 45 2.98 -26.47 5.46
C GLY A 45 2.24 -26.03 4.18
N ALA A 46 1.87 -26.96 3.30
CA ALA A 46 1.07 -26.67 2.11
C ALA A 46 -0.30 -26.06 2.43
N ASP A 47 -0.83 -26.31 3.62
CA ASP A 47 -2.04 -25.73 4.17
C ASP A 47 -1.92 -24.20 4.44
N GLU A 48 -0.71 -23.69 4.59
CA GLU A 48 -0.45 -22.25 4.75
C GLU A 48 -0.60 -21.47 3.42
N LEU A 49 -0.36 -22.14 2.29
CA LEU A 49 -0.48 -21.53 0.95
C LEU A 49 -1.96 -21.39 0.57
N LYS A 50 -2.41 -20.14 0.44
CA LYS A 50 -3.81 -19.81 0.13
C LYS A 50 -4.01 -19.33 -1.30
N HIS A 51 -2.95 -18.81 -1.93
CA HIS A 51 -2.94 -18.38 -3.33
C HIS A 51 -1.50 -18.30 -3.84
N GLU A 52 -1.32 -18.56 -5.13
CA GLU A 52 -0.07 -18.37 -5.85
C GLU A 52 -0.34 -17.80 -7.24
N GLU A 53 0.52 -16.92 -7.71
CA GLU A 53 0.37 -16.29 -9.02
C GLU A 53 1.73 -15.80 -9.54
N LEU A 54 1.96 -16.03 -10.84
CA LEU A 54 3.04 -15.42 -11.59
C LEU A 54 2.45 -14.28 -12.43
N ALA A 55 2.54 -13.06 -11.93
CA ALA A 55 2.05 -11.88 -12.61
C ALA A 55 3.09 -11.39 -13.62
N LEU A 56 2.67 -11.28 -14.87
CA LEU A 56 3.50 -10.97 -16.02
C LEU A 56 3.20 -9.55 -16.52
N PRO A 57 4.19 -8.84 -17.10
CA PRO A 57 3.92 -7.59 -17.82
C PRO A 57 3.13 -7.84 -19.11
N ASP A 58 2.56 -6.79 -19.70
CA ASP A 58 1.73 -6.90 -20.90
C ASP A 58 2.56 -7.42 -22.11
N GLU A 59 3.82 -7.02 -22.20
CA GLU A 59 4.74 -7.49 -23.25
C GLU A 59 5.66 -8.57 -22.69
N ILE A 60 5.47 -9.81 -23.16
CA ILE A 60 6.25 -10.98 -22.76
C ILE A 60 6.92 -11.57 -23.99
N PRO A 61 8.26 -11.81 -23.95
CA PRO A 61 8.96 -12.43 -25.05
C PRO A 61 8.54 -13.89 -25.26
N ASN A 62 8.55 -14.33 -26.51
CA ASN A 62 8.09 -15.66 -26.91
C ASN A 62 8.80 -16.81 -26.18
N TRP A 63 10.08 -16.67 -25.86
CA TRP A 63 10.81 -17.71 -25.13
C TRP A 63 10.22 -18.00 -23.76
N LEU A 64 9.77 -16.96 -23.03
CA LEU A 64 9.17 -17.16 -21.71
C LEU A 64 7.75 -17.68 -21.84
N THR A 65 6.94 -17.11 -22.74
CA THR A 65 5.55 -17.58 -22.97
C THR A 65 5.55 -19.07 -23.29
N THR A 66 6.37 -19.53 -24.25
CA THR A 66 6.48 -20.93 -24.63
C THR A 66 6.97 -21.81 -23.48
N ALA A 67 7.94 -21.32 -22.69
CA ALA A 67 8.53 -22.10 -21.62
C ALA A 67 7.58 -22.33 -20.43
N ILE A 68 6.61 -21.43 -20.20
CA ILE A 68 5.65 -21.54 -19.10
C ILE A 68 4.26 -22.02 -19.52
N GLU A 69 4.00 -22.13 -20.82
CA GLU A 69 2.70 -22.55 -21.35
C GLU A 69 2.27 -23.90 -20.79
N GLY A 70 1.02 -23.98 -20.33
CA GLY A 70 0.42 -25.19 -19.76
C GLY A 70 0.99 -25.65 -18.41
N LYS A 71 1.90 -24.89 -17.79
CA LYS A 71 2.47 -25.24 -16.49
C LYS A 71 1.63 -24.72 -15.34
N THR A 72 1.72 -25.37 -14.18
CA THR A 72 1.24 -24.82 -12.91
C THR A 72 2.05 -23.58 -12.53
N VAL A 73 1.51 -22.73 -11.65
CA VAL A 73 2.21 -21.51 -11.20
C VAL A 73 3.57 -21.84 -10.61
N ALA A 74 3.66 -22.85 -9.74
CA ALA A 74 4.93 -23.30 -9.17
C ALA A 74 5.93 -23.78 -10.23
N ALA A 75 5.46 -24.50 -11.26
CA ALA A 75 6.34 -24.97 -12.35
C ALA A 75 6.77 -23.82 -13.28
N ALA A 76 5.93 -22.82 -13.51
CA ALA A 76 6.27 -21.61 -14.25
C ALA A 76 7.29 -20.74 -13.47
N SER A 77 7.12 -20.64 -12.16
CA SER A 77 8.09 -20.01 -11.25
C SER A 77 9.46 -20.70 -11.30
N GLU A 78 9.50 -22.05 -11.25
CA GLU A 78 10.74 -22.83 -11.39
C GLU A 78 11.48 -22.50 -12.68
N VAL A 79 10.77 -22.47 -13.82
CA VAL A 79 11.33 -22.11 -15.14
C VAL A 79 11.91 -20.70 -15.11
N LEU A 80 11.15 -19.71 -14.64
CA LEU A 80 11.61 -18.32 -14.58
C LEU A 80 12.89 -18.18 -13.75
N TRP A 81 12.90 -18.75 -12.54
CA TRP A 81 14.02 -18.52 -11.62
C TRP A 81 15.28 -19.31 -12.01
N ASN A 82 15.16 -20.48 -12.66
CA ASN A 82 16.29 -21.15 -13.29
C ASN A 82 16.85 -20.32 -14.45
N ALA A 83 15.97 -19.72 -15.28
CA ALA A 83 16.43 -18.84 -16.37
C ALA A 83 17.16 -17.58 -15.83
N VAL A 84 16.66 -16.96 -14.75
CA VAL A 84 17.36 -15.83 -14.09
C VAL A 84 18.72 -16.27 -13.55
N ASP A 85 18.78 -17.40 -12.85
CA ASP A 85 20.03 -17.88 -12.25
C ASP A 85 21.07 -18.25 -13.33
N ALA A 86 20.64 -18.90 -14.40
CA ALA A 86 21.50 -19.25 -15.54
C ALA A 86 22.03 -18.01 -16.27
N PHE A 87 21.24 -16.94 -16.37
CA PHE A 87 21.64 -15.69 -17.02
C PHE A 87 22.70 -14.91 -16.23
N GLU A 88 22.62 -14.92 -14.91
CA GLU A 88 23.53 -14.20 -14.02
C GLU A 88 24.87 -14.94 -13.87
N LYS A 89 25.96 -14.33 -14.32
CA LYS A 89 27.30 -15.01 -14.39
C LYS A 89 28.16 -14.75 -13.13
N ARG A 90 27.90 -13.66 -12.39
CA ARG A 90 28.76 -13.27 -11.28
C ARG A 90 28.48 -14.12 -10.04
N VAL A 91 29.53 -14.43 -9.27
CA VAL A 91 29.42 -15.18 -8.00
C VAL A 91 28.69 -14.40 -6.90
N ASP A 92 28.66 -13.07 -6.99
CA ASP A 92 27.98 -12.16 -6.07
C ASP A 92 26.66 -11.60 -6.65
N ALA A 93 26.13 -12.22 -7.72
CA ALA A 93 24.96 -11.73 -8.43
C ALA A 93 23.75 -11.57 -7.51
N GLN A 94 23.09 -10.42 -7.61
CA GLN A 94 21.74 -10.22 -7.10
C GLN A 94 20.76 -10.86 -8.10
N LEU A 95 19.96 -11.82 -7.64
CA LEU A 95 19.09 -12.65 -8.47
C LEU A 95 17.65 -12.13 -8.50
N ALA A 96 17.12 -11.77 -7.35
CA ALA A 96 15.78 -11.20 -7.20
C ALA A 96 15.73 -10.20 -6.05
N ARG A 97 14.70 -9.37 -6.08
CA ARG A 97 14.24 -8.63 -4.89
C ARG A 97 13.00 -9.30 -4.36
N GLU A 98 12.88 -9.37 -3.06
CA GLU A 98 11.71 -9.89 -2.38
C GLU A 98 11.11 -8.82 -1.49
N LEU A 99 9.77 -8.73 -1.51
CA LEU A 99 8.98 -8.05 -0.51
C LEU A 99 8.21 -9.08 0.30
N VAL A 100 8.24 -8.95 1.62
CA VAL A 100 7.32 -9.63 2.53
C VAL A 100 6.39 -8.58 3.08
N ILE A 101 5.10 -8.75 2.87
CA ILE A 101 4.08 -7.74 3.15
C ILE A 101 2.96 -8.37 3.97
N ALA A 102 2.62 -7.78 5.12
CA ALA A 102 1.44 -8.17 5.89
C ALA A 102 0.18 -7.70 5.17
N LEU A 103 -0.85 -8.54 5.19
CA LEU A 103 -2.17 -8.25 4.63
C LEU A 103 -3.15 -7.85 5.74
N PRO A 104 -4.13 -7.00 5.46
CA PRO A 104 -5.19 -6.68 6.39
C PRO A 104 -6.02 -7.92 6.75
N GLU A 105 -6.17 -8.19 8.05
CA GLU A 105 -7.09 -9.22 8.56
C GLU A 105 -8.56 -8.85 8.35
N GLU A 106 -8.84 -7.56 8.22
CA GLU A 106 -10.16 -6.99 8.01
C GLU A 106 -10.73 -7.30 6.64
N LEU A 107 -9.87 -7.51 5.65
CA LEU A 107 -10.26 -7.88 4.30
C LEU A 107 -10.41 -9.40 4.16
N THR A 108 -11.39 -9.82 3.40
CA THR A 108 -11.52 -11.22 2.99
C THR A 108 -10.33 -11.66 2.13
N ARG A 109 -10.14 -12.97 1.97
CA ARG A 109 -9.09 -13.49 1.08
C ARG A 109 -9.20 -12.96 -0.34
N ALA A 110 -10.41 -12.87 -0.88
CA ALA A 110 -10.65 -12.39 -2.24
C ALA A 110 -10.28 -10.90 -2.37
N GLU A 111 -10.64 -10.08 -1.40
CA GLU A 111 -10.29 -8.65 -1.35
C GLU A 111 -8.77 -8.46 -1.21
N ASN A 112 -8.12 -9.25 -0.36
CA ASN A 112 -6.66 -9.24 -0.23
C ASN A 112 -5.95 -9.63 -1.53
N ILE A 113 -6.46 -10.63 -2.26
CA ILE A 113 -5.92 -11.00 -3.58
C ILE A 113 -6.11 -9.85 -4.58
N ALA A 114 -7.27 -9.21 -4.60
CA ALA A 114 -7.53 -8.05 -5.46
C ALA A 114 -6.60 -6.86 -5.13
N LEU A 115 -6.40 -6.57 -3.86
CA LEU A 115 -5.46 -5.57 -3.35
C LEU A 115 -4.03 -5.83 -3.86
N VAL A 116 -3.54 -7.06 -3.71
CA VAL A 116 -2.18 -7.44 -4.14
C VAL A 116 -2.03 -7.33 -5.65
N ARG A 117 -3.01 -7.79 -6.42
CA ARG A 117 -3.00 -7.69 -7.89
C ARG A 117 -2.97 -6.25 -8.37
N GLU A 118 -3.75 -5.36 -7.74
CA GLU A 118 -3.75 -3.94 -8.06
C GLU A 118 -2.37 -3.32 -7.79
N PHE A 119 -1.81 -3.55 -6.62
CA PHE A 119 -0.47 -3.06 -6.27
C PHE A 119 0.61 -3.56 -7.24
N ILE A 120 0.60 -4.86 -7.57
CA ILE A 120 1.57 -5.46 -8.49
C ILE A 120 1.44 -4.87 -9.90
N ARG A 121 0.21 -4.74 -10.39
CA ARG A 121 -0.06 -4.18 -11.71
C ARG A 121 0.46 -2.76 -11.83
N GLU A 122 0.14 -1.89 -10.88
CA GLU A 122 0.49 -0.47 -10.94
C GLU A 122 1.97 -0.20 -10.70
N ASN A 123 2.64 -0.99 -9.88
CA ASN A 123 3.98 -0.68 -9.40
C ASN A 123 5.08 -1.57 -10.00
N LEU A 124 4.75 -2.75 -10.50
CA LEU A 124 5.73 -3.75 -10.96
C LEU A 124 5.51 -4.15 -12.42
N THR A 125 4.37 -4.78 -12.75
CA THR A 125 4.17 -5.31 -14.11
C THR A 125 4.02 -4.21 -15.15
N ALA A 126 3.40 -3.07 -14.83
CA ALA A 126 3.37 -1.89 -15.71
C ALA A 126 4.77 -1.31 -16.00
N LYS A 127 5.78 -1.63 -15.17
CA LYS A 127 7.19 -1.28 -15.38
C LYS A 127 8.00 -2.40 -16.04
N GLY A 128 7.33 -3.46 -16.51
CA GLY A 128 7.95 -4.59 -17.19
C GLY A 128 8.57 -5.65 -16.25
N MET A 129 8.32 -5.59 -14.94
CA MET A 129 8.81 -6.59 -13.99
C MET A 129 7.89 -7.81 -13.99
N VAL A 130 8.48 -8.99 -13.89
CA VAL A 130 7.73 -10.20 -13.51
C VAL A 130 7.64 -10.22 -11.99
N ALA A 131 6.46 -10.48 -11.47
CA ALA A 131 6.18 -10.58 -10.06
C ALA A 131 5.64 -11.98 -9.73
N ASP A 132 6.42 -12.75 -9.01
CA ASP A 132 6.10 -14.09 -8.53
C ASP A 132 5.69 -13.99 -7.07
N TRP A 133 4.43 -14.24 -6.76
CA TRP A 133 3.91 -14.01 -5.42
C TRP A 133 3.01 -15.11 -4.91
N VAL A 134 3.07 -15.28 -3.60
CA VAL A 134 2.25 -16.26 -2.89
C VAL A 134 1.60 -15.59 -1.67
N TYR A 135 0.38 -16.05 -1.35
CA TYR A 135 -0.33 -15.67 -0.14
C TYR A 135 -0.26 -16.81 0.86
N HIS A 136 0.41 -16.55 1.97
CA HIS A 136 0.44 -17.44 3.12
C HIS A 136 -0.47 -16.91 4.23
N ASP A 137 -1.18 -17.83 4.87
CA ASP A 137 -1.95 -17.54 6.08
C ASP A 137 -1.76 -18.70 7.06
N ARG A 138 -1.02 -18.41 8.11
CA ARG A 138 -0.78 -19.31 9.22
C ARG A 138 -1.11 -18.59 10.52
N ASP A 139 -1.93 -19.23 11.36
CA ASP A 139 -2.29 -18.73 12.69
C ASP A 139 -2.87 -17.29 12.66
N SER A 140 -3.71 -16.99 11.68
CA SER A 140 -4.29 -15.64 11.45
C SER A 140 -3.23 -14.57 11.23
N ASN A 141 -2.15 -14.90 10.51
CA ASN A 141 -1.11 -13.97 10.10
C ASN A 141 -1.02 -13.92 8.56
N PRO A 142 -2.02 -13.31 7.89
CA PRO A 142 -2.06 -13.22 6.44
C PRO A 142 -0.92 -12.34 5.91
N HIS A 143 -0.11 -12.89 5.01
CA HIS A 143 1.01 -12.18 4.41
C HIS A 143 1.36 -12.72 3.04
N ILE A 144 2.02 -11.89 2.24
CA ILE A 144 2.56 -12.31 0.96
C ILE A 144 4.08 -12.35 0.97
N HIS A 145 4.61 -13.26 0.19
CA HIS A 145 5.95 -13.22 -0.34
C HIS A 145 5.89 -12.89 -1.82
N LEU A 146 6.57 -11.84 -2.21
CA LEU A 146 6.57 -11.31 -3.57
C LEU A 146 8.00 -11.19 -4.06
N MET A 147 8.40 -12.06 -4.97
CA MET A 147 9.68 -12.02 -5.66
C MET A 147 9.54 -11.31 -7.00
N MET A 148 10.51 -10.50 -7.37
CA MET A 148 10.47 -9.75 -8.64
C MET A 148 11.81 -9.75 -9.36
N THR A 149 11.75 -9.69 -10.69
CA THR A 149 12.93 -9.65 -11.56
C THR A 149 13.69 -8.32 -11.40
N LEU A 150 15.01 -8.37 -11.58
CA LEU A 150 15.91 -7.20 -11.49
C LEU A 150 16.36 -6.70 -12.87
N ARG A 151 15.85 -7.29 -13.94
CA ARG A 151 16.15 -6.97 -15.34
C ARG A 151 14.88 -6.94 -16.16
N PRO A 152 14.80 -6.09 -17.18
CA PRO A 152 13.73 -6.18 -18.17
C PRO A 152 13.83 -7.49 -18.93
N LEU A 153 12.68 -8.01 -19.35
CA LEU A 153 12.61 -9.11 -20.32
C LEU A 153 12.95 -8.60 -21.72
N THR A 154 13.63 -9.42 -22.51
CA THR A 154 13.93 -9.18 -23.93
C THR A 154 13.76 -10.46 -24.73
N GLU A 155 13.66 -10.39 -26.04
CA GLU A 155 13.58 -11.58 -26.90
C GLU A 155 14.81 -12.51 -26.79
N GLN A 156 15.95 -11.99 -26.34
CA GLN A 156 17.18 -12.74 -26.14
C GLN A 156 17.43 -13.16 -24.68
N GLY A 157 16.41 -13.04 -23.81
CA GLY A 157 16.48 -13.35 -22.38
C GLY A 157 16.27 -12.13 -21.50
N PHE A 158 17.29 -11.66 -20.78
CA PHE A 158 17.19 -10.54 -19.85
C PHE A 158 18.09 -9.37 -20.26
N GLY A 159 17.57 -8.16 -20.14
CA GLY A 159 18.28 -6.92 -20.44
C GLY A 159 19.27 -6.48 -19.34
N SER A 160 19.68 -5.22 -19.41
CA SER A 160 20.64 -4.62 -18.46
C SER A 160 19.97 -4.28 -17.13
N LYS A 161 20.68 -4.47 -16.01
CA LYS A 161 20.30 -3.94 -14.69
C LYS A 161 20.43 -2.42 -14.59
N MET A 162 21.22 -1.83 -15.47
CA MET A 162 21.47 -0.39 -15.50
C MET A 162 20.86 0.21 -16.77
N VAL A 163 20.09 1.27 -16.62
CA VAL A 163 19.48 2.01 -17.72
C VAL A 163 19.96 3.46 -17.69
N ALA A 164 20.14 4.04 -18.85
CA ALA A 164 20.47 5.45 -18.96
C ALA A 164 19.29 6.29 -18.48
N VAL A 165 19.55 7.27 -17.62
CA VAL A 165 18.54 8.24 -17.20
C VAL A 165 18.25 9.17 -18.36
N SER A 166 16.98 9.35 -18.71
CA SER A 166 16.56 10.29 -19.74
C SER A 166 16.55 11.73 -19.22
N GLY A 167 17.13 12.63 -19.98
CA GLY A 167 17.01 14.07 -19.74
C GLY A 167 15.66 14.62 -20.22
N PRO A 168 15.38 15.92 -20.01
CA PRO A 168 14.13 16.55 -20.42
C PRO A 168 13.87 16.53 -21.93
N ASP A 169 14.93 16.36 -22.75
CA ASP A 169 14.89 16.26 -24.20
C ASP A 169 14.76 14.81 -24.71
N GLY A 170 14.53 13.84 -23.81
CA GLY A 170 14.42 12.42 -24.12
C GLY A 170 15.77 11.73 -24.40
N LYS A 171 16.90 12.47 -24.41
CA LYS A 171 18.24 11.90 -24.60
C LYS A 171 18.86 11.48 -23.28
N PRO A 172 19.87 10.56 -23.30
CA PRO A 172 20.58 10.18 -22.09
C PRO A 172 21.17 11.40 -21.37
N LEU A 173 20.82 11.55 -20.10
CA LEU A 173 21.36 12.61 -19.22
C LEU A 173 22.88 12.45 -19.10
N ARG A 174 23.61 13.55 -19.29
CA ARG A 174 25.07 13.59 -19.18
C ARG A 174 25.50 14.58 -18.11
N VAL A 175 26.47 14.16 -17.30
CA VAL A 175 27.12 15.00 -16.31
C VAL A 175 28.55 15.23 -16.74
N ILE A 176 28.93 16.51 -16.87
CA ILE A 176 30.30 16.91 -17.20
C ILE A 176 31.20 16.58 -16.02
N LYS A 177 32.30 15.87 -16.28
CA LYS A 177 33.35 15.56 -15.31
C LYS A 177 34.69 16.09 -15.83
N PRO A 178 35.64 16.44 -14.94
CA PRO A 178 36.96 16.98 -15.37
C PRO A 178 37.70 16.07 -16.35
N ASP A 179 37.56 14.74 -16.21
CA ASP A 179 38.17 13.71 -17.04
C ASP A 179 37.36 13.35 -18.29
N ARG A 180 36.13 13.89 -18.43
CA ARG A 180 35.20 13.58 -19.53
C ARG A 180 34.45 14.83 -20.02
N PRO A 181 35.08 15.65 -20.87
CA PRO A 181 34.51 16.93 -21.34
C PRO A 181 33.21 16.76 -22.14
N ASN A 182 33.01 15.60 -22.81
CA ASN A 182 31.76 15.26 -23.49
C ASN A 182 30.63 14.76 -22.55
N GLY A 183 30.89 14.78 -21.25
CA GLY A 183 29.98 14.29 -20.21
C GLY A 183 29.90 12.77 -20.14
N ALA A 184 29.70 12.25 -18.93
CA ALA A 184 29.39 10.85 -18.68
C ALA A 184 27.86 10.65 -18.63
N ILE A 185 27.36 9.59 -19.28
CA ILE A 185 25.94 9.21 -19.16
C ILE A 185 25.65 8.81 -17.73
N VAL A 186 24.54 9.31 -17.20
CA VAL A 186 24.01 8.93 -15.89
C VAL A 186 23.21 7.66 -16.04
N TYR A 187 23.50 6.67 -15.21
CA TYR A 187 22.78 5.40 -15.17
C TYR A 187 22.06 5.24 -13.84
N SER A 188 20.85 4.71 -13.88
CA SER A 188 20.10 4.26 -12.71
C SER A 188 19.88 2.74 -12.79
N ARG A 189 19.52 2.14 -11.65
CA ARG A 189 19.10 0.73 -11.61
C ARG A 189 17.71 0.59 -12.21
N TRP A 190 17.54 -0.30 -13.18
CA TRP A 190 16.25 -0.55 -13.80
C TRP A 190 15.17 -0.98 -12.79
N ALA A 191 15.52 -1.88 -11.87
CA ALA A 191 14.60 -2.34 -10.81
C ALA A 191 14.48 -1.35 -9.62
N GLY A 192 15.00 -0.13 -9.78
CA GLY A 192 14.93 0.90 -8.75
C GLY A 192 15.95 0.75 -7.62
N ASP A 193 15.95 1.71 -6.71
CA ASP A 193 16.88 1.86 -5.59
C ASP A 193 16.17 1.99 -4.23
N LYS A 194 16.76 2.69 -3.27
CA LYS A 194 16.16 2.91 -1.94
C LYS A 194 14.95 3.83 -1.98
N GLU A 195 14.95 4.82 -2.88
CA GLU A 195 13.80 5.74 -3.01
C GLU A 195 12.61 4.99 -3.61
N THR A 196 12.84 4.14 -4.62
CA THR A 196 11.81 3.24 -5.16
C THR A 196 11.19 2.35 -4.07
N MET A 197 11.99 1.91 -3.08
CA MET A 197 11.46 1.14 -1.94
C MET A 197 10.55 1.98 -1.05
N LYS A 198 10.83 3.26 -0.87
CA LYS A 198 9.96 4.16 -0.11
C LYS A 198 8.66 4.42 -0.88
N GLU A 199 8.76 4.68 -2.19
CA GLU A 199 7.60 4.84 -3.07
C GLU A 199 6.68 3.61 -3.00
N TRP A 200 7.23 2.39 -3.07
CA TRP A 200 6.43 1.17 -2.96
C TRP A 200 5.76 1.00 -1.60
N LYS A 201 6.40 1.44 -0.50
CA LYS A 201 5.75 1.43 0.82
C LYS A 201 4.57 2.39 0.89
N ILE A 202 4.74 3.58 0.33
CA ILE A 202 3.67 4.58 0.25
C ILE A 202 2.54 4.05 -0.64
N ALA A 203 2.85 3.56 -1.84
CA ALA A 203 1.88 2.99 -2.77
C ALA A 203 1.12 1.80 -2.16
N TRP A 204 1.81 0.94 -1.40
CA TRP A 204 1.17 -0.16 -0.67
C TRP A 204 0.15 0.35 0.36
N ALA A 205 0.53 1.34 1.17
CA ALA A 205 -0.38 1.94 2.15
C ALA A 205 -1.59 2.58 1.47
N GLU A 206 -1.39 3.31 0.38
CA GLU A 206 -2.45 3.96 -0.38
C GLU A 206 -3.41 2.95 -1.01
N THR A 207 -2.88 1.90 -1.68
CA THR A 207 -3.70 0.85 -2.27
C THR A 207 -4.48 0.09 -1.18
N THR A 208 -3.83 -0.24 -0.06
CA THR A 208 -4.50 -0.87 1.09
C THR A 208 -5.62 0.00 1.64
N ASN A 209 -5.40 1.30 1.78
CA ASN A 209 -6.39 2.24 2.28
C ASN A 209 -7.61 2.34 1.34
N ARG A 210 -7.41 2.27 0.01
CA ARG A 210 -8.52 2.20 -0.95
C ARG A 210 -9.38 0.96 -0.72
N HIS A 211 -8.75 -0.21 -0.61
CA HIS A 211 -9.45 -1.47 -0.41
C HIS A 211 -10.17 -1.55 0.94
N LEU A 212 -9.53 -1.06 2.01
CA LEU A 212 -10.17 -0.95 3.33
C LEU A 212 -11.40 -0.03 3.30
N ALA A 213 -11.30 1.10 2.60
CA ALA A 213 -12.43 2.03 2.45
C ALA A 213 -13.57 1.41 1.63
N LEU A 214 -13.26 0.69 0.53
CA LEU A 214 -14.25 0.00 -0.27
C LEU A 214 -14.98 -1.10 0.51
N ALA A 215 -14.29 -1.76 1.42
CA ALA A 215 -14.85 -2.75 2.34
C ALA A 215 -15.55 -2.14 3.57
N GLY A 216 -15.60 -0.80 3.68
CA GLY A 216 -16.28 -0.11 4.77
C GLY A 216 -15.50 -0.02 6.07
N HIS A 217 -14.18 -0.23 6.05
CA HIS A 217 -13.32 -0.13 7.22
C HIS A 217 -12.71 1.27 7.38
N ASP A 218 -12.75 1.79 8.61
CA ASP A 218 -12.25 3.12 9.00
C ASP A 218 -10.78 3.07 9.50
N ILE A 219 -10.01 2.11 9.00
CA ILE A 219 -8.59 1.94 9.33
C ILE A 219 -7.76 2.50 8.19
N ARG A 220 -6.68 3.22 8.54
CA ARG A 220 -5.75 3.80 7.57
C ARG A 220 -4.31 3.45 7.93
N LEU A 221 -3.52 3.12 6.90
CA LEU A 221 -2.09 2.89 6.98
C LEU A 221 -1.34 4.12 6.45
N ASP A 222 -0.18 4.41 7.02
CA ASP A 222 0.74 5.42 6.49
C ASP A 222 2.06 4.73 6.11
N GLY A 223 2.46 4.86 4.86
CA GLY A 223 3.68 4.26 4.31
C GLY A 223 4.97 5.02 4.66
N ARG A 224 4.86 6.24 5.22
CA ARG A 224 6.00 7.06 5.64
C ARG A 224 6.59 6.53 6.96
N SER A 225 7.85 6.80 7.19
CA SER A 225 8.47 6.53 8.51
C SER A 225 7.87 7.43 9.59
N TYR A 226 7.94 7.02 10.85
CA TYR A 226 7.47 7.84 11.97
C TYR A 226 8.12 9.22 12.02
N ALA A 227 9.41 9.31 11.69
CA ALA A 227 10.10 10.59 11.60
C ALA A 227 9.53 11.50 10.50
N GLU A 228 9.20 10.96 9.34
CA GLU A 228 8.57 11.70 8.23
C GLU A 228 7.13 12.10 8.55
N GLN A 229 6.47 11.36 9.42
CA GLN A 229 5.14 11.70 9.94
C GLN A 229 5.20 12.74 11.07
N GLY A 230 6.40 13.14 11.51
CA GLY A 230 6.59 14.01 12.67
C GLY A 230 6.24 13.34 14.00
N LEU A 231 6.34 12.01 14.05
CA LEU A 231 6.09 11.20 15.23
C LEU A 231 7.38 10.88 15.95
N ASP A 232 7.42 11.17 17.24
CA ASP A 232 8.41 10.59 18.16
C ASP A 232 8.02 9.14 18.46
N GLY A 233 8.12 8.28 17.47
CA GLY A 233 7.78 6.86 17.59
C GLY A 233 8.98 5.96 17.41
N ILE A 234 8.98 4.81 18.09
CA ILE A 234 10.02 3.80 17.95
C ILE A 234 9.67 2.89 16.78
N ALA A 235 10.54 2.83 15.77
CA ALA A 235 10.44 1.84 14.72
C ALA A 235 10.64 0.43 15.31
N GLN A 236 9.59 -0.40 15.31
CA GLN A 236 9.71 -1.79 15.73
C GLN A 236 10.51 -2.58 14.68
N LYS A 237 11.56 -3.26 15.13
CA LYS A 237 12.34 -4.16 14.29
C LYS A 237 11.65 -5.52 14.25
N HIS A 238 11.25 -5.98 13.06
CA HIS A 238 10.66 -7.30 12.90
C HIS A 238 11.67 -8.39 13.28
N LEU A 239 11.30 -9.24 14.26
CA LEU A 239 12.19 -10.24 14.82
C LEU A 239 12.37 -11.51 13.95
N GLY A 240 11.48 -11.75 12.99
CA GLY A 240 11.41 -13.02 12.27
C GLY A 240 10.76 -14.14 13.09
N PRO A 241 10.27 -15.22 12.44
CA PRO A 241 9.48 -16.27 13.12
C PRO A 241 10.23 -17.01 14.24
N GLU A 242 11.51 -17.33 14.05
CA GLU A 242 12.31 -18.01 15.06
C GLU A 242 12.56 -17.15 16.30
N LYS A 243 12.94 -15.88 16.09
CA LYS A 243 13.17 -14.92 17.18
C LYS A 243 11.87 -14.52 17.86
N ALA A 244 10.77 -14.42 17.11
CA ALA A 244 9.45 -14.13 17.68
C ALA A 244 8.93 -15.32 18.54
N ALA A 245 9.20 -16.56 18.15
CA ALA A 245 8.87 -17.73 18.95
C ALA A 245 9.71 -17.81 20.23
N LEU A 246 11.00 -17.45 20.17
CA LEU A 246 11.89 -17.36 21.32
C LEU A 246 11.58 -16.14 22.20
N ALA A 247 11.21 -15.00 21.60
CA ALA A 247 10.78 -13.81 22.34
C ALA A 247 9.47 -14.02 23.11
N ARG A 248 8.57 -14.88 22.62
CA ARG A 248 7.38 -15.32 23.39
C ARG A 248 7.73 -16.19 24.62
N LYS A 249 8.90 -16.84 24.59
CA LYS A 249 9.38 -17.67 25.72
C LYS A 249 10.28 -16.90 26.70
N ASN A 250 11.00 -15.85 26.23
CA ASN A 250 11.94 -15.05 27.05
C ASN A 250 12.04 -13.63 26.46
N MET A 251 11.14 -12.71 26.86
CA MET A 251 11.04 -11.37 26.28
C MET A 251 12.30 -10.50 26.43
N GLU A 252 13.07 -10.68 27.48
CA GLU A 252 14.22 -9.81 27.79
C GLU A 252 15.45 -10.00 26.88
N MET A 253 15.59 -11.13 26.20
CA MET A 253 16.84 -11.50 25.52
C MET A 253 16.93 -11.14 24.04
N TYR A 254 15.88 -10.59 23.41
CA TYR A 254 15.81 -10.47 21.95
C TYR A 254 15.60 -9.05 21.38
N PHE A 255 15.38 -8.06 22.22
CA PHE A 255 15.41 -6.66 21.78
C PHE A 255 16.86 -6.16 21.70
N ALA A 256 17.21 -5.46 20.61
CA ALA A 256 18.49 -4.75 20.64
C ALA A 256 18.47 -3.76 21.82
N PRO A 257 19.60 -3.60 22.55
CA PRO A 257 19.64 -2.68 23.70
C PRO A 257 19.07 -1.29 23.41
N ALA A 258 19.30 -0.78 22.20
CA ALA A 258 18.74 0.49 21.75
C ALA A 258 17.20 0.49 21.61
N ASP A 259 16.59 -0.64 21.26
CA ASP A 259 15.13 -0.74 21.13
C ASP A 259 14.46 -0.83 22.51
N LEU A 260 15.12 -1.49 23.47
CA LEU A 260 14.67 -1.54 24.87
C LEU A 260 14.73 -0.15 25.52
N VAL A 261 15.84 0.58 25.32
CA VAL A 261 15.99 1.95 25.85
C VAL A 261 14.90 2.86 25.30
N ARG A 262 14.67 2.87 24.00
CA ARG A 262 13.63 3.68 23.36
C ARG A 262 12.23 3.31 23.84
N ARG A 263 11.96 1.99 24.01
CA ARG A 263 10.68 1.53 24.52
C ARG A 263 10.46 2.02 25.96
N GLN A 264 11.48 1.96 26.78
CA GLN A 264 11.43 2.48 28.13
C GLN A 264 11.24 4.00 28.14
N GLU A 265 11.99 4.75 27.31
CA GLU A 265 11.82 6.21 27.14
C GLU A 265 10.38 6.57 26.78
N MET A 266 9.72 5.77 25.88
CA MET A 266 8.33 6.01 25.53
C MET A 266 7.39 5.63 26.67
N ALA A 267 7.66 4.55 27.41
CA ALA A 267 6.89 4.18 28.59
C ALA A 267 6.95 5.30 29.65
N ASP A 268 8.15 5.83 29.90
CA ASP A 268 8.36 6.95 30.85
C ASP A 268 7.62 8.23 30.39
N ARG A 269 7.65 8.53 29.10
CA ARG A 269 6.85 9.63 28.52
C ARG A 269 5.35 9.43 28.67
N LEU A 270 4.84 8.21 28.44
CA LEU A 270 3.43 7.88 28.62
C LEU A 270 3.00 7.96 30.10
N LEU A 271 3.89 7.68 31.04
CA LEU A 271 3.64 7.92 32.46
C LEU A 271 3.48 9.41 32.77
N LEU A 272 4.24 10.29 32.11
CA LEU A 272 4.13 11.73 32.28
C LEU A 272 2.95 12.30 31.48
N GLU A 273 2.84 11.93 30.20
CA GLU A 273 1.89 12.46 29.22
C GLU A 273 1.08 11.32 28.57
N PRO A 274 0.07 10.73 29.23
CA PRO A 274 -0.73 9.62 28.70
C PRO A 274 -1.42 9.94 27.37
N GLU A 275 -1.68 11.21 27.10
CA GLU A 275 -2.36 11.71 25.90
C GLU A 275 -1.56 11.52 24.62
N LEU A 276 -0.24 11.28 24.71
CA LEU A 276 0.56 10.88 23.57
C LEU A 276 0.03 9.60 22.92
N LEU A 277 -0.59 8.71 23.72
CA LEU A 277 -1.22 7.48 23.19
C LEU A 277 -2.43 7.81 22.32
N LEU A 278 -3.25 8.81 22.71
CA LEU A 278 -4.40 9.25 21.90
C LEU A 278 -3.94 9.82 20.57
N LYS A 279 -2.92 10.68 20.55
CA LYS A 279 -2.35 11.23 19.31
C LYS A 279 -1.85 10.16 18.35
N GLN A 280 -1.39 9.03 18.87
CA GLN A 280 -0.98 7.90 18.06
C GLN A 280 -2.18 7.16 17.48
N LEU A 281 -3.23 6.93 18.27
CA LEU A 281 -4.46 6.29 17.81
C LEU A 281 -5.21 7.12 16.76
N GLU A 282 -5.29 8.44 16.95
CA GLU A 282 -5.93 9.41 16.04
C GLU A 282 -5.41 9.31 14.59
N ARG A 283 -4.15 8.96 14.42
CA ARG A 283 -3.53 8.82 13.08
C ARG A 283 -3.87 7.51 12.38
N GLU A 284 -4.14 6.47 13.17
CA GLU A 284 -4.49 5.16 12.63
C GLU A 284 -6.00 5.03 12.38
N ARG A 285 -6.84 5.78 13.16
CA ARG A 285 -8.30 5.69 13.09
C ARG A 285 -9.00 6.87 13.72
N SER A 286 -10.16 7.23 13.18
CA SER A 286 -11.02 8.31 13.74
C SER A 286 -11.80 7.85 14.99
N THR A 287 -12.09 6.56 15.12
CA THR A 287 -12.77 5.99 16.28
C THR A 287 -12.03 4.76 16.80
N PHE A 288 -12.08 4.54 18.13
CA PHE A 288 -11.41 3.43 18.81
C PHE A 288 -12.15 3.01 20.07
N ASN A 289 -11.84 1.83 20.58
CA ASN A 289 -12.42 1.26 21.79
C ASN A 289 -11.34 0.98 22.84
N GLU A 290 -11.72 0.55 24.04
CA GLU A 290 -10.77 0.25 25.13
C GLU A 290 -9.71 -0.81 24.75
N ARG A 291 -10.07 -1.77 23.89
CA ARG A 291 -9.10 -2.79 23.43
C ARG A 291 -8.05 -2.19 22.53
N ASP A 292 -8.41 -1.19 21.73
CA ASP A 292 -7.47 -0.49 20.87
C ASP A 292 -6.49 0.34 21.70
N ILE A 293 -6.99 1.03 22.75
CA ILE A 293 -6.16 1.75 23.72
C ILE A 293 -5.20 0.78 24.42
N ALA A 294 -5.72 -0.34 24.94
CA ALA A 294 -4.91 -1.35 25.61
C ALA A 294 -3.83 -1.93 24.68
N ARG A 295 -4.19 -2.22 23.43
CA ARG A 295 -3.26 -2.76 22.43
C ARG A 295 -2.16 -1.76 22.07
N ALA A 296 -2.49 -0.49 21.92
CA ALA A 296 -1.51 0.56 21.65
C ALA A 296 -0.53 0.71 22.83
N LEU A 297 -1.04 0.64 24.06
CA LEU A 297 -0.24 0.74 25.28
C LEU A 297 0.71 -0.46 25.47
N HIS A 298 0.26 -1.68 25.17
CA HIS A 298 1.11 -2.88 25.23
C HIS A 298 2.32 -2.87 24.30
N ARG A 299 2.36 -1.98 23.34
CA ARG A 299 3.56 -1.79 22.49
C ARG A 299 4.75 -1.26 23.29
N TYR A 300 4.50 -0.57 24.40
CA TYR A 300 5.51 0.18 25.15
C TYR A 300 5.64 -0.26 26.60
N VAL A 301 4.55 -0.64 27.25
CA VAL A 301 4.47 -0.86 28.71
C VAL A 301 4.14 -2.31 28.98
N ASP A 302 5.06 -3.01 29.66
CA ASP A 302 4.86 -4.39 30.11
C ASP A 302 4.54 -4.48 31.59
N ASP A 303 4.96 -3.48 32.40
CA ASP A 303 4.66 -3.45 33.83
C ASP A 303 3.16 -3.30 34.08
N PRO A 304 2.50 -4.21 34.82
CA PRO A 304 1.06 -4.17 35.02
C PRO A 304 0.57 -2.94 35.80
N VAL A 305 1.41 -2.38 36.69
CA VAL A 305 1.03 -1.22 37.52
C VAL A 305 1.06 0.03 36.65
N ASP A 306 2.13 0.22 35.90
CA ASP A 306 2.28 1.33 34.96
C ASP A 306 1.19 1.27 33.87
N PHE A 307 0.95 0.09 33.32
CA PHE A 307 -0.10 -0.15 32.34
C PHE A 307 -1.49 0.27 32.87
N ALA A 308 -1.85 -0.19 34.06
CA ALA A 308 -3.12 0.15 34.69
C ALA A 308 -3.23 1.66 34.98
N SER A 309 -2.13 2.27 35.45
CA SER A 309 -2.07 3.70 35.75
C SER A 309 -2.27 4.54 34.50
N ILE A 310 -1.51 4.29 33.43
CA ILE A 310 -1.59 5.03 32.16
C ILE A 310 -2.97 4.84 31.53
N ARG A 311 -3.45 3.60 31.45
CA ARG A 311 -4.79 3.30 30.91
C ARG A 311 -5.88 4.07 31.63
N THR A 312 -5.88 4.06 32.98
CA THR A 312 -6.87 4.80 33.77
C THR A 312 -6.81 6.29 33.46
N ARG A 313 -5.62 6.87 33.38
CA ARG A 313 -5.45 8.30 33.08
C ARG A 313 -5.91 8.65 31.66
N VAL A 314 -5.65 7.80 30.68
CA VAL A 314 -6.17 7.97 29.32
C VAL A 314 -7.70 7.92 29.31
N MET A 315 -8.30 6.95 30.03
CA MET A 315 -9.75 6.78 30.07
C MET A 315 -10.50 7.93 30.76
N VAL A 316 -9.83 8.67 31.65
CA VAL A 316 -10.42 9.86 32.32
C VAL A 316 -9.94 11.18 31.69
N SER A 317 -9.15 11.13 30.62
CA SER A 317 -8.66 12.33 29.95
C SER A 317 -9.80 13.13 29.35
N ASN A 318 -9.74 14.45 29.51
CA ASN A 318 -10.67 15.38 28.86
C ASN A 318 -10.56 15.35 27.31
N ASN A 319 -9.45 14.83 26.76
CA ASN A 319 -9.26 14.69 25.33
C ASN A 319 -9.95 13.45 24.75
N LEU A 320 -10.41 12.52 25.60
CA LEU A 320 -11.16 11.34 25.20
C LEU A 320 -12.66 11.63 25.20
N VAL A 321 -13.32 11.44 24.07
CA VAL A 321 -14.76 11.68 23.90
C VAL A 321 -15.48 10.36 23.69
N LEU A 322 -16.49 10.08 24.50
CA LEU A 322 -17.36 8.92 24.35
C LEU A 322 -18.41 9.21 23.27
N LEU A 323 -18.34 8.50 22.15
CA LEU A 323 -19.33 8.58 21.07
C LEU A 323 -20.52 7.65 21.30
N ARG A 324 -20.25 6.45 21.78
CA ARG A 324 -21.28 5.44 22.05
C ARG A 324 -20.91 4.65 23.29
N PRO A 325 -21.84 4.56 24.27
CA PRO A 325 -21.60 3.74 25.45
C PRO A 325 -21.61 2.24 25.13
N GLN A 326 -20.97 1.47 26.00
CA GLN A 326 -20.98 0.02 25.93
C GLN A 326 -22.41 -0.52 26.05
N GLN A 327 -22.76 -1.46 25.17
CA GLN A 327 -24.02 -2.18 25.25
C GLN A 327 -23.79 -3.60 25.80
N VAL A 328 -24.56 -3.97 26.80
CA VAL A 328 -24.50 -5.28 27.44
C VAL A 328 -25.80 -6.02 27.11
N ASP A 329 -25.67 -7.25 26.63
CA ASP A 329 -26.79 -8.16 26.44
C ASP A 329 -27.41 -8.47 27.83
N ARG A 330 -28.68 -8.13 27.98
CA ARG A 330 -29.42 -8.29 29.27
C ARG A 330 -29.62 -9.75 29.67
N GLN A 331 -29.61 -10.69 28.73
CA GLN A 331 -29.83 -12.10 28.99
C GLN A 331 -28.55 -12.83 29.39
N THR A 332 -27.43 -12.47 28.74
CA THR A 332 -26.16 -13.17 28.92
C THR A 332 -25.17 -12.41 29.80
N GLY A 333 -25.43 -11.13 30.10
CA GLY A 333 -24.49 -10.25 30.80
C GLY A 333 -23.20 -9.94 30.03
N LYS A 334 -23.09 -10.38 28.78
CA LYS A 334 -21.88 -10.17 27.95
C LYS A 334 -21.98 -8.84 27.20
N VAL A 335 -20.80 -8.27 26.91
CA VAL A 335 -20.68 -7.08 26.08
C VAL A 335 -21.12 -7.43 24.66
N ALA A 336 -22.27 -6.90 24.23
CA ALA A 336 -22.78 -7.04 22.86
C ALA A 336 -22.05 -6.09 21.90
N GLN A 337 -21.83 -4.85 22.35
CA GLN A 337 -21.05 -3.85 21.60
C GLN A 337 -20.15 -3.08 22.57
N PRO A 338 -18.85 -2.92 22.27
CA PRO A 338 -17.95 -2.14 23.11
C PRO A 338 -18.29 -0.63 23.05
N ALA A 339 -17.85 0.11 24.05
CA ALA A 339 -17.86 1.56 24.00
C ALA A 339 -16.97 2.04 22.84
N VAL A 340 -17.40 3.11 22.17
CA VAL A 340 -16.67 3.73 21.07
C VAL A 340 -16.29 5.15 21.48
N PHE A 341 -15.03 5.45 21.30
CA PHE A 341 -14.43 6.73 21.63
C PHE A 341 -13.85 7.40 20.39
N THR A 342 -13.66 8.70 20.49
CA THR A 342 -12.82 9.52 19.60
C THR A 342 -12.03 10.51 20.46
N SER A 343 -11.21 11.34 19.84
CA SER A 343 -10.55 12.44 20.54
C SER A 343 -11.24 13.78 20.27
N GLN A 344 -10.98 14.75 21.15
CA GLN A 344 -11.44 16.12 20.93
C GLN A 344 -10.84 16.74 19.66
N GLU A 345 -9.60 16.37 19.30
CA GLU A 345 -8.92 16.88 18.11
C GLU A 345 -9.58 16.38 16.81
N ILE A 346 -9.89 15.08 16.74
CA ILE A 346 -10.67 14.54 15.61
C ILE A 346 -12.04 15.21 15.53
N LEU A 347 -12.74 15.28 16.63
CA LEU A 347 -14.08 15.88 16.66
C LEU A 347 -14.05 17.34 16.20
N ARG A 348 -13.07 18.12 16.66
CA ARG A 348 -12.85 19.50 16.19
C ARG A 348 -12.57 19.55 14.69
N THR A 349 -11.70 18.68 14.19
CA THR A 349 -11.38 18.61 12.76
C THR A 349 -12.62 18.31 11.91
N GLU A 350 -13.48 17.40 12.36
CA GLU A 350 -14.74 17.10 11.68
C GLU A 350 -15.71 18.29 11.74
N PHE A 351 -15.83 18.99 12.86
CA PHE A 351 -16.63 20.21 12.96
C PHE A 351 -16.12 21.31 12.03
N ASP A 352 -14.82 21.55 12.01
CA ASP A 352 -14.20 22.55 11.13
C ASP A 352 -14.40 22.20 9.66
N MET A 353 -14.33 20.92 9.30
CA MET A 353 -14.61 20.42 7.96
C MET A 353 -16.07 20.69 7.56
N VAL A 354 -17.04 20.33 8.42
CA VAL A 354 -18.45 20.57 8.17
C VAL A 354 -18.74 22.07 8.08
N GLY A 355 -18.21 22.86 9.02
CA GLY A 355 -18.34 24.32 9.00
C GLY A 355 -17.77 24.94 7.73
N SER A 356 -16.61 24.45 7.26
CA SER A 356 -16.03 24.88 5.99
C SER A 356 -16.91 24.52 4.80
N ALA A 357 -17.48 23.32 4.78
CA ALA A 357 -18.40 22.87 3.74
C ALA A 357 -19.68 23.72 3.73
N GLU A 358 -20.22 24.07 4.89
CA GLU A 358 -21.38 24.97 5.00
C GLU A 358 -21.08 26.38 4.47
N VAL A 359 -19.92 26.94 4.79
CA VAL A 359 -19.49 28.24 4.26
C VAL A 359 -19.36 28.18 2.74
N LEU A 360 -18.73 27.14 2.21
CA LEU A 360 -18.57 26.95 0.76
C LEU A 360 -19.92 26.73 0.07
N SER A 361 -20.86 26.02 0.68
CA SER A 361 -22.18 25.77 0.10
C SER A 361 -23.03 27.04 -0.08
N LYS A 362 -22.75 28.06 0.71
CA LYS A 362 -23.42 29.38 0.63
C LYS A 362 -22.74 30.36 -0.34
N ARG A 363 -21.52 30.03 -0.80
CA ARG A 363 -20.84 30.87 -1.80
C ARG A 363 -21.38 30.54 -3.18
N THR A 364 -21.74 31.57 -3.92
CA THR A 364 -22.29 31.54 -5.28
C THR A 364 -21.36 32.24 -6.27
N GLY A 365 -21.67 32.17 -7.55
CA GLY A 365 -20.90 32.81 -8.64
C GLY A 365 -20.03 31.80 -9.42
N PHE A 366 -20.27 30.52 -9.29
CA PHE A 366 -19.48 29.47 -9.94
C PHE A 366 -20.20 28.77 -11.10
N ARG A 367 -21.44 29.23 -11.42
CA ARG A 367 -22.28 28.59 -12.43
C ARG A 367 -21.68 28.69 -13.83
N ILE A 368 -21.56 27.56 -14.48
CA ILE A 368 -21.24 27.48 -15.91
C ILE A 368 -22.52 27.65 -16.73
N ALA A 369 -22.43 28.38 -17.83
CA ALA A 369 -23.58 28.63 -18.70
C ALA A 369 -24.15 27.36 -19.31
N ASP A 370 -25.46 27.26 -19.43
CA ASP A 370 -26.16 26.06 -19.91
C ASP A 370 -25.70 25.60 -21.29
N LYS A 371 -25.37 26.55 -22.19
CA LYS A 371 -24.81 26.25 -23.51
C LYS A 371 -23.46 25.51 -23.42
N GLN A 372 -22.60 25.92 -22.50
CA GLN A 372 -21.29 25.26 -22.28
C GLN A 372 -21.44 23.88 -21.70
N ARG A 373 -22.39 23.69 -20.76
CA ARG A 373 -22.72 22.37 -20.18
C ARG A 373 -23.24 21.41 -21.24
N ALA A 374 -24.21 21.86 -22.07
CA ALA A 374 -24.75 21.04 -23.14
C ALA A 374 -23.68 20.65 -24.18
N SER A 375 -22.80 21.63 -24.54
CA SER A 375 -21.66 21.36 -25.42
C SER A 375 -20.67 20.34 -24.82
N ALA A 376 -20.41 20.40 -23.52
CA ALA A 376 -19.50 19.50 -22.82
C ALA A 376 -20.07 18.07 -22.75
N VAL A 377 -21.38 17.92 -22.50
CA VAL A 377 -22.06 16.62 -22.53
C VAL A 377 -21.95 16.03 -23.95
N GLY A 378 -22.30 16.77 -25.00
CA GLY A 378 -22.18 16.30 -26.37
C GLY A 378 -20.75 15.95 -26.78
N ALA A 379 -19.75 16.69 -26.31
CA ALA A 379 -18.35 16.37 -26.56
C ALA A 379 -17.90 15.05 -25.98
N VAL A 380 -18.39 14.69 -24.78
CA VAL A 380 -18.07 13.39 -24.15
C VAL A 380 -18.82 12.25 -24.84
N GLU A 381 -20.09 12.45 -25.22
CA GLU A 381 -20.90 11.44 -25.92
C GLU A 381 -20.36 11.10 -27.32
N THR A 382 -19.65 12.03 -27.95
CA THR A 382 -19.07 11.87 -29.30
C THR A 382 -17.55 11.71 -29.30
N ALA A 383 -16.93 11.56 -28.14
CA ALA A 383 -15.46 11.47 -28.00
C ALA A 383 -14.86 10.25 -28.72
N ASP A 384 -15.59 9.15 -28.81
CA ASP A 384 -15.23 7.97 -29.59
C ASP A 384 -16.26 7.79 -30.74
N PRO A 385 -15.89 8.14 -31.98
CA PRO A 385 -16.79 8.01 -33.13
C PRO A 385 -17.20 6.57 -33.44
N GLU A 386 -16.39 5.59 -33.07
CA GLU A 386 -16.66 4.16 -33.30
C GLU A 386 -17.61 3.57 -32.25
N LYS A 387 -17.69 4.19 -31.08
CA LYS A 387 -18.53 3.76 -29.96
C LYS A 387 -19.29 4.92 -29.32
N PRO A 388 -20.19 5.60 -30.06
CA PRO A 388 -20.98 6.68 -29.51
C PRO A 388 -21.87 6.12 -28.38
N PHE A 389 -21.93 6.85 -27.27
CA PHE A 389 -22.82 6.53 -26.15
C PHE A 389 -23.59 7.78 -25.75
N ARG A 390 -24.59 7.64 -24.91
CA ARG A 390 -25.30 8.75 -24.29
C ARG A 390 -25.19 8.67 -22.78
N LEU A 391 -25.01 9.82 -22.16
CA LEU A 391 -25.14 9.94 -20.72
C LEU A 391 -26.61 9.74 -20.31
N GLU A 392 -26.82 9.00 -19.26
CA GLU A 392 -28.14 8.85 -18.65
C GLU A 392 -28.59 10.18 -18.03
N GLN A 393 -29.91 10.36 -17.91
CA GLN A 393 -30.48 11.59 -17.37
C GLN A 393 -29.91 11.97 -16.01
N GLU A 394 -29.75 10.99 -15.12
CA GLU A 394 -29.14 11.18 -13.79
C GLU A 394 -27.70 11.66 -13.87
N GLN A 395 -26.92 11.18 -14.84
CA GLN A 395 -25.55 11.61 -15.06
C GLN A 395 -25.48 13.06 -15.58
N ILE A 396 -26.41 13.44 -16.46
CA ILE A 396 -26.55 14.81 -16.96
C ILE A 396 -26.92 15.75 -15.79
N GLU A 397 -27.87 15.37 -14.97
CA GLU A 397 -28.25 16.11 -13.76
C GLU A 397 -27.08 16.28 -12.80
N ALA A 398 -26.26 15.24 -12.63
CA ALA A 398 -25.04 15.31 -11.81
C ALA A 398 -24.01 16.28 -12.42
N VAL A 399 -23.83 16.32 -13.75
CA VAL A 399 -23.00 17.34 -14.42
C VAL A 399 -23.55 18.75 -14.13
N HIS A 400 -24.87 18.95 -14.24
CA HIS A 400 -25.51 20.23 -13.93
C HIS A 400 -25.36 20.62 -12.47
N HIS A 401 -25.42 19.66 -11.55
CA HIS A 401 -25.23 19.87 -10.12
C HIS A 401 -23.81 20.37 -9.81
N VAL A 402 -22.77 19.68 -10.28
CA VAL A 402 -21.38 20.07 -9.96
C VAL A 402 -20.90 21.32 -10.68
N THR A 403 -21.47 21.63 -11.84
CA THR A 403 -21.20 22.87 -12.57
C THR A 403 -22.20 23.98 -12.23
N GLY A 404 -22.94 23.80 -11.12
CA GLY A 404 -23.90 24.74 -10.58
C GLY A 404 -23.24 25.96 -9.95
N ASP A 405 -24.02 26.72 -9.19
CA ASP A 405 -23.60 28.02 -8.65
C ASP A 405 -22.84 27.92 -7.32
N SER A 406 -22.86 26.77 -6.66
CA SER A 406 -22.24 26.55 -5.35
C SER A 406 -20.72 26.32 -5.47
N ALA A 407 -19.95 26.85 -4.50
CA ALA A 407 -18.50 26.62 -4.41
C ALA A 407 -18.11 25.19 -4.00
N ILE A 408 -19.06 24.40 -3.52
CA ILE A 408 -18.87 22.99 -3.20
C ILE A 408 -20.06 22.18 -3.70
N ALA A 409 -19.78 21.03 -4.30
CA ALA A 409 -20.80 20.07 -4.69
C ALA A 409 -20.27 18.65 -4.44
N ALA A 410 -21.17 17.74 -4.05
CA ALA A 410 -20.85 16.35 -3.79
C ALA A 410 -21.64 15.43 -4.73
N ILE A 411 -20.97 14.41 -5.27
CA ILE A 411 -21.59 13.32 -6.03
C ILE A 411 -21.33 12.03 -5.31
N VAL A 412 -22.39 11.29 -5.04
CA VAL A 412 -22.32 9.92 -4.51
C VAL A 412 -22.79 8.95 -5.58
N GLY A 413 -22.06 7.88 -5.80
CA GLY A 413 -22.43 6.87 -6.80
C GLY A 413 -21.66 5.58 -6.59
N LEU A 414 -22.30 4.45 -6.91
CA LEU A 414 -21.71 3.11 -6.82
C LEU A 414 -20.52 2.95 -7.78
N ALA A 415 -19.72 1.91 -7.56
CA ALA A 415 -18.69 1.50 -8.52
C ALA A 415 -19.34 1.17 -9.88
N GLY A 416 -18.75 1.66 -10.97
CA GLY A 416 -19.30 1.47 -12.32
C GLY A 416 -20.43 2.43 -12.74
N ALA A 417 -20.92 3.32 -11.87
CA ALA A 417 -21.98 4.29 -12.19
C ALA A 417 -21.56 5.43 -13.16
N GLY A 418 -20.41 5.32 -13.82
CA GLY A 418 -19.97 6.30 -14.80
C GLY A 418 -19.47 7.64 -14.20
N LYS A 419 -19.10 7.68 -12.92
CA LYS A 419 -18.58 8.91 -12.26
C LYS A 419 -17.44 9.58 -13.03
N SER A 420 -16.49 8.80 -13.54
CA SER A 420 -15.36 9.33 -14.32
C SER A 420 -15.82 9.97 -15.62
N THR A 421 -16.83 9.40 -16.28
CA THR A 421 -17.40 9.92 -17.52
C THR A 421 -18.10 11.25 -17.29
N LEU A 422 -18.95 11.33 -16.27
CA LEU A 422 -19.65 12.60 -15.96
C LEU A 422 -18.66 13.67 -15.48
N LEU A 423 -17.60 13.32 -14.74
CA LEU A 423 -16.57 14.27 -14.33
C LEU A 423 -15.74 14.76 -15.54
N SER A 424 -15.58 13.95 -16.59
CA SER A 424 -14.98 14.41 -17.85
C SER A 424 -15.84 15.48 -18.52
N ALA A 425 -17.17 15.32 -18.55
CA ALA A 425 -18.08 16.36 -19.06
C ALA A 425 -18.02 17.62 -18.19
N ALA A 426 -18.03 17.48 -16.86
CA ALA A 426 -17.90 18.61 -15.94
C ALA A 426 -16.58 19.36 -16.14
N ARG A 427 -15.46 18.64 -16.33
CA ARG A 427 -14.15 19.22 -16.62
C ARG A 427 -14.18 20.07 -17.89
N ILE A 428 -14.70 19.53 -18.99
CA ILE A 428 -14.82 20.25 -20.26
C ILE A 428 -15.68 21.52 -20.08
N ALA A 429 -16.78 21.42 -19.32
CA ALA A 429 -17.62 22.56 -19.01
C ALA A 429 -16.87 23.65 -18.24
N TRP A 430 -16.13 23.33 -17.20
CA TRP A 430 -15.33 24.28 -16.42
C TRP A 430 -14.20 24.90 -17.26
N GLU A 431 -13.47 24.10 -18.04
CA GLU A 431 -12.39 24.56 -18.89
C GLU A 431 -12.92 25.52 -19.97
N SER A 432 -14.11 25.25 -20.54
CA SER A 432 -14.79 26.16 -21.47
C SER A 432 -15.24 27.48 -20.82
N GLY A 433 -15.45 27.47 -19.50
CA GLY A 433 -15.71 28.63 -18.66
C GLY A 433 -14.43 29.33 -18.18
N HIS A 434 -13.26 28.97 -18.72
CA HIS A 434 -11.94 29.51 -18.34
C HIS A 434 -11.51 29.16 -16.91
N HIS A 435 -12.06 28.12 -16.32
CA HIS A 435 -11.60 27.61 -15.03
C HIS A 435 -10.46 26.59 -15.20
N ARG A 436 -9.45 26.69 -14.36
CA ARG A 436 -8.42 25.66 -14.26
C ARG A 436 -8.94 24.50 -13.40
N VAL A 437 -8.97 23.30 -13.97
CA VAL A 437 -9.41 22.10 -13.25
C VAL A 437 -8.18 21.34 -12.76
N LEU A 438 -8.18 20.99 -11.46
CA LEU A 438 -7.17 20.15 -10.84
C LEU A 438 -7.84 18.91 -10.28
N GLY A 439 -7.31 17.75 -10.63
CA GLY A 439 -7.75 16.46 -10.05
C GLY A 439 -6.86 16.09 -8.87
N CYS A 440 -7.48 15.78 -7.72
CA CYS A 440 -6.81 15.18 -6.58
C CYS A 440 -7.59 13.94 -6.17
N LEU A 441 -6.90 12.81 -6.09
CA LEU A 441 -7.45 11.61 -5.49
C LEU A 441 -7.01 11.61 -4.03
N LEU A 442 -7.96 11.54 -3.09
CA LEU A 442 -7.66 11.48 -1.66
C LEU A 442 -6.82 10.26 -1.27
N TYR A 443 -6.66 9.31 -2.20
CA TYR A 443 -5.99 8.03 -2.00
C TYR A 443 -4.78 7.81 -2.93
N THR A 444 -4.41 8.79 -3.74
CA THR A 444 -3.18 8.75 -4.56
C THR A 444 -2.25 9.88 -4.14
N SER A 445 -0.95 9.59 -4.13
CA SER A 445 0.07 10.55 -3.78
C SER A 445 0.03 11.80 -4.67
N LEU A 446 0.47 12.92 -4.12
CA LEU A 446 0.63 14.22 -4.79
C LEU A 446 1.61 14.21 -5.99
N SER A 447 2.08 13.04 -6.45
CA SER A 447 3.03 12.90 -7.56
C SER A 447 2.45 13.12 -8.96
N GLY A 448 1.19 13.56 -9.07
CA GLY A 448 0.50 13.85 -10.33
C GLY A 448 0.27 15.34 -10.64
N LEU A 449 0.91 16.26 -9.93
CA LEU A 449 0.86 17.70 -10.18
C LEU A 449 2.19 18.18 -10.81
N ALA A 450 2.43 17.82 -12.05
CA ALA A 450 3.40 18.48 -12.92
C ALA A 450 2.76 18.87 -14.24
#